data_81f4947463d1590387e2b4727f22f3b5
#
_entry.id   81f4947463d1590387e2b4727f22f3b5
#
_cell.length_a   1.000
_cell.length_b   1.000
_cell.length_c   1.000
_cell.angle_alpha   90.00
_cell.angle_beta   90.00
_cell.angle_gamma   90.00
#
_symmetry.space_group_name_H-M   'P 1'
#
loop_
_entity.id
_entity.type
_entity.pdbx_description
1 polymer ?
#
loop_
_entity_poly.entity_id
_entity_poly.type
_entity_poly.pdbx_seq_one_letter_code
_entity_poly.pdbx_strand_id
1 'polypeptide(L)'
;MHREQPDLTAVKPYADHRGDGLVQLSFTLPVPYSLAARRAALELLARMGFEAPEVVHYEELTEGYTYFVMYGRCVQAIDFTTLQGEGFDIEYMSEDEIERFAESRIGRPIVVVGASTGSDTHSVGIDAMLNLKGYHGHHGLEGYHSFQTHNLGSQVPNAVLLVSQTVTQQNLHVQNLTELVEMVEAEGRHRELILVCGGPRVTNELAKELGYDAGFSKGTEPQHLATFIVRELAARVAAAR
;
A
#
# COMPACT_ATOMS: atom_id res chain seq x y z
N MET A 1 10.04 -13.31 -31.88
CA MET A 1 8.79 -12.55 -31.73
C MET A 1 9.13 -11.22 -31.10
N HIS A 2 9.16 -10.13 -31.87
CA HIS A 2 9.28 -8.78 -31.30
C HIS A 2 7.99 -8.49 -30.53
N ARG A 3 8.07 -8.39 -29.22
CA ARG A 3 6.99 -7.81 -28.43
C ARG A 3 6.96 -6.32 -28.76
N GLU A 4 5.98 -5.87 -29.54
CA GLU A 4 5.70 -4.45 -29.68
C GLU A 4 5.51 -3.85 -28.28
N GLN A 5 6.24 -2.78 -28.00
CA GLN A 5 6.07 -2.06 -26.74
C GLN A 5 4.69 -1.40 -26.73
N PRO A 6 3.99 -1.36 -25.57
CA PRO A 6 2.72 -0.66 -25.46
C PRO A 6 2.90 0.84 -25.69
N ASP A 7 1.95 1.47 -26.34
CA ASP A 7 1.86 2.94 -26.43
C ASP A 7 1.44 3.49 -25.07
N LEU A 8 2.40 4.09 -24.36
CA LEU A 8 2.18 4.65 -23.03
C LEU A 8 1.46 6.00 -23.06
N THR A 9 1.30 6.63 -24.24
CA THR A 9 0.57 7.90 -24.37
C THR A 9 -0.95 7.71 -24.47
N ALA A 10 -1.40 6.46 -24.70
CA ALA A 10 -2.81 6.13 -24.88
C ALA A 10 -3.16 4.77 -24.27
N VAL A 11 -2.84 4.59 -23.00
CA VAL A 11 -3.10 3.33 -22.28
C VAL A 11 -4.58 3.13 -22.02
N LYS A 12 -5.09 1.96 -22.44
CA LYS A 12 -6.45 1.48 -22.20
C LYS A 12 -6.44 0.14 -21.47
N PRO A 13 -7.53 -0.24 -20.80
CA PRO A 13 -7.69 -1.60 -20.30
C PRO A 13 -7.42 -2.65 -21.38
N TYR A 14 -6.94 -3.79 -20.94
CA TYR A 14 -6.57 -4.92 -21.79
C TYR A 14 -7.28 -6.19 -21.28
N ALA A 15 -8.02 -6.87 -22.14
CA ALA A 15 -8.58 -8.18 -21.84
C ALA A 15 -8.04 -9.24 -22.83
N ASP A 16 -8.53 -9.27 -24.05
CA ASP A 16 -8.15 -10.26 -25.07
C ASP A 16 -7.11 -9.72 -26.06
N HIS A 17 -7.23 -8.44 -26.42
CA HIS A 17 -6.36 -7.78 -27.38
C HIS A 17 -5.88 -6.44 -26.86
N ARG A 18 -4.68 -6.03 -27.27
CA ARG A 18 -4.13 -4.73 -26.87
C ARG A 18 -5.05 -3.58 -27.23
N GLY A 19 -5.36 -2.76 -26.22
CA GLY A 19 -6.15 -1.55 -26.42
C GLY A 19 -7.61 -1.79 -26.78
N ASP A 20 -8.13 -3.00 -26.56
CA ASP A 20 -9.53 -3.32 -26.81
C ASP A 20 -10.46 -2.57 -25.84
N GLY A 21 -9.92 -2.09 -24.72
CA GLY A 21 -10.66 -1.35 -23.71
C GLY A 21 -11.67 -2.19 -22.93
N LEU A 22 -11.70 -3.50 -23.12
CA LEU A 22 -12.67 -4.37 -22.48
C LEU A 22 -12.38 -4.50 -20.99
N VAL A 23 -13.41 -4.28 -20.16
CA VAL A 23 -13.35 -4.35 -18.70
C VAL A 23 -14.44 -5.28 -18.20
N GLN A 24 -14.07 -6.17 -17.29
CA GLN A 24 -15.04 -6.92 -16.50
C GLN A 24 -15.30 -6.20 -15.19
N LEU A 25 -16.57 -6.03 -14.84
CA LEU A 25 -17.00 -5.42 -13.57
C LEU A 25 -17.97 -6.35 -12.86
N SER A 26 -17.94 -6.32 -11.54
CA SER A 26 -18.97 -6.96 -10.72
C SER A 26 -19.44 -6.02 -9.61
N PHE A 27 -20.74 -6.00 -9.38
CA PHE A 27 -21.34 -5.16 -8.31
C PHE A 27 -22.73 -5.69 -7.95
N THR A 28 -23.24 -5.21 -6.83
CA THR A 28 -24.58 -5.52 -6.35
C THR A 28 -25.44 -4.25 -6.38
N LEU A 29 -26.67 -4.38 -6.89
CA LEU A 29 -27.67 -3.32 -6.78
C LEU A 29 -28.72 -3.69 -5.72
N PRO A 30 -29.18 -2.73 -4.90
CA PRO A 30 -30.25 -2.94 -3.93
C PRO A 30 -31.62 -2.92 -4.63
N VAL A 31 -31.84 -3.87 -5.53
CA VAL A 31 -33.08 -4.04 -6.28
C VAL A 31 -33.41 -5.53 -6.38
N PRO A 32 -34.71 -5.91 -6.40
CA PRO A 32 -35.11 -7.30 -6.56
C PRO A 32 -34.67 -7.88 -7.92
N TYR A 33 -34.32 -9.16 -7.91
CA TYR A 33 -33.99 -9.89 -9.13
C TYR A 33 -35.12 -9.80 -10.17
N SER A 34 -34.83 -9.20 -11.32
CA SER A 34 -35.82 -8.97 -12.37
C SER A 34 -35.16 -8.54 -13.70
N LEU A 35 -35.93 -8.55 -14.76
CA LEU A 35 -35.52 -7.94 -16.04
C LEU A 35 -35.32 -6.42 -15.92
N ALA A 36 -36.02 -5.76 -15.01
CA ALA A 36 -35.83 -4.34 -14.75
C ALA A 36 -34.48 -4.12 -14.07
N ALA A 37 -34.06 -4.96 -13.13
CA ALA A 37 -32.73 -4.91 -12.51
C ALA A 37 -31.61 -5.08 -13.56
N ARG A 38 -31.78 -6.03 -14.50
CA ARG A 38 -30.85 -6.20 -15.62
C ARG A 38 -30.73 -4.94 -16.49
N ARG A 39 -31.85 -4.28 -16.81
CA ARG A 39 -31.85 -3.02 -17.55
C ARG A 39 -31.18 -1.89 -16.77
N ALA A 40 -31.44 -1.79 -15.47
CA ALA A 40 -30.82 -0.81 -14.61
C ALA A 40 -29.29 -0.96 -14.59
N ALA A 41 -28.78 -2.18 -14.52
CA ALA A 41 -27.33 -2.45 -14.57
C ALA A 41 -26.70 -2.01 -15.90
N LEU A 42 -27.36 -2.30 -17.04
CA LEU A 42 -26.90 -1.86 -18.36
C LEU A 42 -26.87 -0.33 -18.47
N GLU A 43 -27.93 0.33 -18.02
CA GLU A 43 -28.01 1.79 -18.03
C GLU A 43 -26.96 2.43 -17.09
N LEU A 44 -26.70 1.82 -15.93
CA LEU A 44 -25.69 2.29 -15.02
C LEU A 44 -24.31 2.27 -15.68
N LEU A 45 -23.91 1.17 -16.31
CA LEU A 45 -22.63 1.07 -17.01
C LEU A 45 -22.52 2.09 -18.15
N ALA A 46 -23.57 2.27 -18.93
CA ALA A 46 -23.60 3.28 -19.98
C ALA A 46 -23.40 4.70 -19.42
N ARG A 47 -24.03 5.03 -18.29
CA ARG A 47 -23.85 6.33 -17.60
C ARG A 47 -22.44 6.48 -16.99
N MET A 48 -21.79 5.38 -16.62
CA MET A 48 -20.38 5.37 -16.19
C MET A 48 -19.40 5.58 -17.35
N GLY A 49 -19.89 5.67 -18.59
CA GLY A 49 -19.07 5.92 -19.77
C GLY A 49 -18.54 4.68 -20.47
N PHE A 50 -19.08 3.49 -20.17
CA PHE A 50 -18.74 2.28 -20.89
C PHE A 50 -19.61 2.13 -22.14
N GLU A 51 -18.97 1.81 -23.26
CA GLU A 51 -19.67 1.43 -24.50
C GLU A 51 -20.00 -0.06 -24.51
N ALA A 52 -21.07 -0.40 -25.25
CA ALA A 52 -21.54 -1.78 -25.45
C ALA A 52 -21.60 -2.59 -24.12
N PRO A 53 -22.28 -2.09 -23.07
CA PRO A 53 -22.38 -2.83 -21.81
C PRO A 53 -23.16 -4.13 -22.02
N GLU A 54 -22.67 -5.22 -21.44
CA GLU A 54 -23.25 -6.54 -21.50
C GLU A 54 -23.36 -7.16 -20.11
N VAL A 55 -24.52 -7.74 -19.78
CA VAL A 55 -24.71 -8.57 -18.58
C VAL A 55 -24.38 -10.00 -18.94
N VAL A 56 -23.29 -10.52 -18.40
CA VAL A 56 -22.84 -11.91 -18.59
C VAL A 56 -23.53 -12.84 -17.61
N HIS A 57 -23.66 -12.37 -16.37
CA HIS A 57 -24.33 -13.12 -15.31
C HIS A 57 -25.02 -12.16 -14.35
N TYR A 58 -26.15 -12.54 -13.81
CA TYR A 58 -26.81 -11.88 -12.70
C TYR A 58 -27.64 -12.88 -11.91
N GLU A 59 -27.68 -12.71 -10.60
CA GLU A 59 -28.41 -13.59 -9.67
C GLU A 59 -28.90 -12.82 -8.45
N GLU A 60 -29.90 -13.35 -7.77
CA GLU A 60 -30.33 -12.85 -6.48
C GLU A 60 -29.31 -13.25 -5.41
N LEU A 61 -28.64 -12.26 -4.81
CA LEU A 61 -27.69 -12.50 -3.73
C LEU A 61 -28.40 -12.74 -2.39
N THR A 62 -29.43 -11.94 -2.14
CA THR A 62 -30.37 -12.03 -1.03
C THR A 62 -31.62 -11.25 -1.40
N GLU A 63 -32.73 -11.40 -0.65
CA GLU A 63 -33.97 -10.70 -0.90
C GLU A 63 -33.77 -9.18 -1.10
N GLY A 64 -34.17 -8.68 -2.24
CA GLY A 64 -34.03 -7.26 -2.61
C GLY A 64 -32.65 -6.83 -3.11
N TYR A 65 -31.71 -7.77 -3.29
CA TYR A 65 -30.35 -7.47 -3.78
C TYR A 65 -29.96 -8.38 -4.93
N THR A 66 -29.60 -7.80 -6.06
CA THR A 66 -29.16 -8.53 -7.25
C THR A 66 -27.68 -8.27 -7.51
N TYR A 67 -26.90 -9.35 -7.64
CA TYR A 67 -25.50 -9.35 -8.04
C TYR A 67 -25.36 -9.43 -9.56
N PHE A 68 -24.39 -8.72 -10.12
CA PHE A 68 -24.13 -8.67 -11.56
C PHE A 68 -22.65 -8.91 -11.86
N VAL A 69 -22.40 -9.64 -12.95
CA VAL A 69 -21.12 -9.70 -13.65
C VAL A 69 -21.35 -9.14 -15.06
N MET A 70 -20.60 -8.13 -15.40
CA MET A 70 -20.80 -7.35 -16.62
C MET A 70 -19.49 -7.12 -17.37
N TYR A 71 -19.60 -6.95 -18.68
CA TYR A 71 -18.54 -6.40 -19.52
C TYR A 71 -18.95 -5.05 -20.08
N GLY A 72 -17.97 -4.19 -20.29
CA GLY A 72 -18.15 -2.91 -20.97
C GLY A 72 -16.83 -2.44 -21.58
N ARG A 73 -16.90 -1.69 -22.65
CA ARG A 73 -15.71 -1.14 -23.31
C ARG A 73 -15.41 0.24 -22.75
N CYS A 74 -14.25 0.41 -22.11
CA CYS A 74 -13.72 1.70 -21.72
C CYS A 74 -13.13 2.40 -22.97
N VAL A 75 -13.66 3.55 -23.33
CA VAL A 75 -13.17 4.35 -24.47
C VAL A 75 -12.10 5.35 -24.06
N GLN A 76 -12.02 5.63 -22.78
CA GLN A 76 -11.03 6.56 -22.22
C GLN A 76 -9.63 5.95 -22.29
N ALA A 77 -8.66 6.76 -22.68
CA ALA A 77 -7.24 6.42 -22.61
C ALA A 77 -6.55 7.37 -21.64
N ILE A 78 -5.48 6.88 -21.02
CA ILE A 78 -4.65 7.62 -20.08
C ILE A 78 -3.27 7.79 -20.70
N ASP A 79 -2.76 9.00 -20.72
CA ASP A 79 -1.34 9.24 -21.00
C ASP A 79 -0.52 8.93 -19.75
N PHE A 80 0.02 7.72 -19.70
CA PHE A 80 0.83 7.25 -18.58
C PHE A 80 2.13 8.04 -18.42
N THR A 81 2.63 8.65 -19.51
CA THR A 81 3.88 9.40 -19.49
C THR A 81 3.76 10.72 -18.72
N THR A 82 2.53 11.22 -18.57
CA THR A 82 2.24 12.46 -17.84
C THR A 82 1.91 12.22 -16.37
N LEU A 83 1.65 10.97 -16.00
CA LEU A 83 1.40 10.60 -14.61
C LEU A 83 2.73 10.55 -13.87
N GLN A 84 3.14 11.68 -13.33
CA GLN A 84 4.19 11.69 -12.30
C GLN A 84 3.57 11.08 -11.05
N GLY A 85 4.18 10.00 -10.56
CA GLY A 85 3.60 9.22 -9.49
C GLY A 85 3.31 10.06 -8.24
N GLU A 86 2.05 10.16 -7.86
CA GLU A 86 1.65 10.40 -6.48
C GLU A 86 1.88 9.11 -5.68
N GLY A 87 3.06 8.61 -5.73
CA GLY A 87 3.51 7.46 -4.99
C GLY A 87 4.93 7.74 -4.57
N PHE A 88 5.40 7.06 -3.56
CA PHE A 88 6.78 7.14 -3.16
C PHE A 88 7.70 7.03 -4.39
N ASP A 89 8.07 8.18 -4.99
CA ASP A 89 9.21 8.31 -5.90
C ASP A 89 10.52 8.15 -5.11
N ILE A 90 10.56 7.14 -4.26
CA ILE A 90 11.82 6.64 -3.78
C ILE A 90 12.26 5.65 -4.84
N GLU A 91 13.17 6.08 -5.68
CA GLU A 91 14.00 5.18 -6.47
C GLU A 91 14.57 4.15 -5.47
N TYR A 92 13.91 2.98 -5.37
CA TYR A 92 14.31 1.97 -4.41
C TYR A 92 15.56 1.26 -4.89
N MET A 93 16.42 0.98 -3.93
CA MET A 93 17.66 0.25 -4.15
C MET A 93 17.35 -1.24 -4.25
N SER A 94 18.10 -1.97 -5.06
CA SER A 94 18.08 -3.44 -5.02
C SER A 94 18.60 -3.96 -3.66
N GLU A 95 18.32 -5.22 -3.33
CA GLU A 95 18.81 -5.84 -2.08
C GLU A 95 20.32 -5.69 -1.93
N ASP A 96 21.08 -5.99 -3.00
CA ASP A 96 22.53 -5.84 -3.02
C ASP A 96 23.01 -4.40 -2.85
N GLU A 97 22.25 -3.44 -3.35
CA GLU A 97 22.57 -2.01 -3.17
C GLU A 97 22.30 -1.55 -1.75
N ILE A 98 21.19 -2.01 -1.14
CA ILE A 98 20.86 -1.74 0.26
C ILE A 98 21.96 -2.26 1.17
N GLU A 99 22.39 -3.52 0.99
CA GLU A 99 23.45 -4.14 1.79
C GLU A 99 24.78 -3.38 1.68
N ARG A 100 25.22 -3.10 0.46
CA ARG A 100 26.46 -2.32 0.21
C ARG A 100 26.38 -0.92 0.79
N PHE A 101 25.22 -0.27 0.69
CA PHE A 101 25.01 1.06 1.24
C PHE A 101 25.05 1.04 2.77
N ALA A 102 24.36 0.07 3.39
CA ALA A 102 24.35 -0.09 4.84
C ALA A 102 25.77 -0.36 5.38
N GLU A 103 26.52 -1.27 4.76
CA GLU A 103 27.90 -1.58 5.16
C GLU A 103 28.81 -0.35 5.03
N SER A 104 28.76 0.35 3.91
CA SER A 104 29.67 1.46 3.62
C SER A 104 29.36 2.75 4.39
N ARG A 105 28.08 3.03 4.67
CA ARG A 105 27.64 4.29 5.27
C ARG A 105 27.28 4.19 6.74
N ILE A 106 26.83 3.05 7.20
CA ILE A 106 26.36 2.82 8.56
C ILE A 106 27.39 1.97 9.34
N GLY A 107 27.84 0.85 8.78
CA GLY A 107 28.91 0.00 9.30
C GLY A 107 28.58 -0.71 10.62
N ARG A 108 27.29 -0.85 10.96
CA ARG A 108 26.77 -1.56 12.12
C ARG A 108 25.39 -2.14 11.80
N PRO A 109 24.95 -3.18 12.53
CA PRO A 109 23.59 -3.71 12.37
C PRO A 109 22.53 -2.62 12.60
N ILE A 110 21.51 -2.65 11.75
CA ILE A 110 20.34 -1.78 11.84
C ILE A 110 19.26 -2.54 12.58
N VAL A 111 18.92 -2.08 13.77
CA VAL A 111 17.88 -2.72 14.57
C VAL A 111 16.53 -2.12 14.20
N VAL A 112 15.59 -2.99 13.80
CA VAL A 112 14.21 -2.62 13.47
C VAL A 112 13.26 -3.37 14.39
N VAL A 113 12.42 -2.61 15.05
CA VAL A 113 11.37 -3.15 15.93
C VAL A 113 10.02 -2.81 15.33
N GLY A 114 9.18 -3.81 15.10
CA GLY A 114 7.86 -3.64 14.53
C GLY A 114 6.75 -4.15 15.40
N ALA A 115 5.63 -3.44 15.44
CA ALA A 115 4.42 -3.84 16.15
C ALA A 115 3.17 -3.18 15.59
N SER A 116 2.01 -3.74 15.95
CA SER A 116 0.72 -3.04 15.88
C SER A 116 0.36 -2.51 17.25
N THR A 117 0.00 -1.24 17.34
CA THR A 117 -0.21 -0.54 18.61
C THR A 117 -1.69 -0.33 18.94
N GLY A 118 -1.97 0.03 20.20
CA GLY A 118 -3.31 0.27 20.69
C GLY A 118 -4.19 -0.96 20.64
N SER A 119 -5.41 -0.82 20.15
CA SER A 119 -6.41 -1.91 20.04
C SER A 119 -6.29 -2.70 18.74
N ASP A 120 -5.32 -2.42 17.87
CA ASP A 120 -5.16 -3.15 16.63
C ASP A 120 -4.53 -4.53 16.85
N THR A 121 -5.27 -5.57 16.52
CA THR A 121 -4.86 -6.96 16.66
C THR A 121 -4.23 -7.55 15.40
N HIS A 122 -4.12 -6.78 14.31
CA HIS A 122 -3.65 -7.26 13.02
C HIS A 122 -2.12 -7.13 12.90
N SER A 123 -1.42 -8.24 12.77
CA SER A 123 0.03 -8.28 12.55
C SER A 123 0.42 -8.44 11.08
N VAL A 124 -0.53 -8.70 10.17
CA VAL A 124 -0.24 -9.05 8.76
C VAL A 124 0.63 -8.00 8.06
N GLY A 125 0.40 -6.71 8.32
CA GLY A 125 1.21 -5.64 7.72
C GLY A 125 2.67 -5.65 8.23
N ILE A 126 2.87 -5.86 9.51
CA ILE A 126 4.21 -5.99 10.11
C ILE A 126 4.90 -7.25 9.60
N ASP A 127 4.18 -8.38 9.57
CA ASP A 127 4.72 -9.65 9.10
C ASP A 127 5.16 -9.55 7.63
N ALA A 128 4.41 -8.87 6.79
CA ALA A 128 4.76 -8.66 5.39
C ALA A 128 6.04 -7.84 5.21
N MET A 129 6.33 -6.89 6.09
CA MET A 129 7.52 -6.04 6.03
C MET A 129 8.74 -6.65 6.71
N LEU A 130 8.56 -7.35 7.83
CA LEU A 130 9.67 -7.86 8.63
C LEU A 130 10.09 -9.28 8.24
N ASN A 131 9.14 -10.20 8.09
CA ASN A 131 9.44 -11.63 7.96
C ASN A 131 10.14 -11.96 6.64
N LEU A 132 11.01 -12.95 6.67
CA LEU A 132 11.78 -13.43 5.51
C LEU A 132 10.90 -13.70 4.27
N LYS A 133 9.67 -14.17 4.46
CA LYS A 133 8.72 -14.43 3.37
C LYS A 133 8.40 -13.16 2.57
N GLY A 134 8.35 -12.00 3.24
CA GLY A 134 8.10 -10.71 2.63
C GLY A 134 6.74 -10.59 1.93
N TYR A 135 6.71 -9.77 0.89
CA TYR A 135 5.50 -9.45 0.13
C TYR A 135 5.83 -9.28 -1.36
N HIS A 136 4.93 -9.73 -2.25
CA HIS A 136 5.06 -9.64 -3.71
C HIS A 136 6.37 -10.18 -4.29
N GLY A 137 6.98 -11.18 -3.65
CA GLY A 137 8.24 -11.76 -4.12
C GLY A 137 9.50 -11.04 -3.64
N HIS A 138 9.36 -9.99 -2.85
CA HIS A 138 10.46 -9.31 -2.17
C HIS A 138 10.58 -9.81 -0.74
N HIS A 139 11.80 -10.12 -0.29
CA HIS A 139 12.06 -10.52 1.09
C HIS A 139 11.71 -9.38 2.04
N GLY A 140 11.16 -9.73 3.22
CA GLY A 140 11.08 -8.77 4.31
C GLY A 140 12.46 -8.48 4.90
N LEU A 141 12.52 -7.54 5.83
CA LEU A 141 13.79 -7.05 6.39
C LEU A 141 14.67 -8.15 7.03
N GLU A 142 14.09 -9.27 7.48
CA GLU A 142 14.84 -10.46 7.92
C GLU A 142 15.73 -11.06 6.84
N GLY A 143 15.44 -10.84 5.57
CA GLY A 143 16.24 -11.32 4.44
C GLY A 143 17.55 -10.57 4.25
N TYR A 144 17.71 -9.42 4.89
CA TYR A 144 18.90 -8.57 4.75
C TYR A 144 19.88 -8.80 5.91
N HIS A 145 21.15 -9.01 5.60
CA HIS A 145 22.20 -9.24 6.62
C HIS A 145 22.47 -8.02 7.49
N SER A 146 22.24 -6.82 6.94
CA SER A 146 22.45 -5.57 7.66
C SER A 146 21.35 -5.25 8.67
N PHE A 147 20.23 -5.99 8.69
CA PHE A 147 19.10 -5.73 9.56
C PHE A 147 18.97 -6.79 10.66
N GLN A 148 18.64 -6.34 11.86
CA GLN A 148 18.17 -7.16 12.96
C GLN A 148 16.72 -6.78 13.25
N THR A 149 15.80 -7.69 12.99
CA THR A 149 14.35 -7.44 13.15
C THR A 149 13.82 -8.01 14.45
N HIS A 150 12.94 -7.27 15.11
CA HIS A 150 12.21 -7.70 16.28
C HIS A 150 10.71 -7.47 16.02
N ASN A 151 9.98 -8.53 15.73
CA ASN A 151 8.55 -8.48 15.60
C ASN A 151 7.88 -8.71 16.95
N LEU A 152 7.29 -7.66 17.52
CA LEU A 152 6.62 -7.71 18.82
C LEU A 152 5.15 -8.11 18.71
N GLY A 153 4.63 -8.29 17.49
CA GLY A 153 3.26 -8.68 17.26
C GLY A 153 2.26 -7.51 17.39
N SER A 154 1.11 -7.81 17.95
CA SER A 154 0.00 -6.86 18.09
C SER A 154 -0.22 -6.42 19.54
N GLN A 155 -0.88 -5.28 19.73
CA GLN A 155 -1.27 -4.71 21.03
C GLN A 155 -0.11 -4.44 21.98
N VAL A 156 1.03 -3.99 21.45
CA VAL A 156 2.24 -3.72 22.27
C VAL A 156 2.22 -2.29 22.79
N PRO A 157 2.33 -2.09 24.10
CA PRO A 157 2.59 -0.78 24.66
C PRO A 157 4.10 -0.52 24.64
N ASN A 158 4.53 0.55 24.00
CA ASN A 158 5.85 1.15 24.09
C ASN A 158 7.04 0.45 23.39
N ALA A 159 7.66 1.19 22.50
CA ALA A 159 8.92 1.03 21.78
C ALA A 159 8.82 0.40 20.39
N VAL A 160 8.53 1.22 19.38
CA VAL A 160 8.42 0.72 18.00
C VAL A 160 9.04 1.73 17.05
N LEU A 161 9.87 1.24 16.12
CA LEU A 161 10.32 1.99 14.94
C LEU A 161 9.37 1.86 13.77
N LEU A 162 8.68 0.73 13.66
CA LEU A 162 7.73 0.42 12.58
C LEU A 162 6.36 0.08 13.15
N VAL A 163 5.37 0.92 12.88
CA VAL A 163 4.00 0.76 13.37
C VAL A 163 3.05 0.42 12.24
N SER A 164 2.29 -0.66 12.39
CA SER A 164 1.18 -0.97 11.49
C SER A 164 -0.17 -0.65 12.13
N GLN A 165 -1.04 0.00 11.37
CA GLN A 165 -2.42 0.30 11.78
C GLN A 165 -3.38 -0.11 10.68
N THR A 166 -4.09 -1.21 10.91
CA THR A 166 -5.06 -1.77 9.96
C THR A 166 -6.48 -1.31 10.28
N VAL A 167 -6.82 -1.16 11.57
CA VAL A 167 -8.14 -0.70 12.01
C VAL A 167 -8.24 0.81 11.86
N THR A 168 -9.12 1.23 10.95
CA THR A 168 -9.32 2.66 10.62
C THR A 168 -10.70 3.20 10.97
N GLN A 169 -11.53 2.38 11.61
CA GLN A 169 -12.88 2.79 12.05
C GLN A 169 -12.76 3.91 13.07
N GLN A 170 -13.68 4.89 12.98
CA GLN A 170 -13.74 6.05 13.88
C GLN A 170 -12.39 6.80 14.02
N ASN A 171 -11.54 6.76 13.01
CA ASN A 171 -10.20 7.37 13.05
C ASN A 171 -9.26 6.82 14.15
N LEU A 172 -9.49 5.61 14.67
CA LEU A 172 -8.64 4.98 15.69
C LEU A 172 -7.16 4.90 15.27
N HIS A 173 -6.88 4.73 13.98
CA HIS A 173 -5.51 4.73 13.48
C HIS A 173 -4.81 6.08 13.74
N VAL A 174 -5.50 7.20 13.52
CA VAL A 174 -4.94 8.53 13.80
C VAL A 174 -4.67 8.67 15.30
N GLN A 175 -5.64 8.33 16.14
CA GLN A 175 -5.50 8.41 17.59
C GLN A 175 -4.32 7.57 18.09
N ASN A 176 -4.26 6.29 17.74
CA ASN A 176 -3.19 5.39 18.18
C ASN A 176 -1.80 5.85 17.71
N LEU A 177 -1.71 6.37 16.47
CA LEU A 177 -0.46 6.90 15.92
C LEU A 177 -0.03 8.18 16.64
N THR A 178 -0.96 9.10 16.94
CA THR A 178 -0.69 10.32 17.69
C THR A 178 -0.21 10.01 19.10
N GLU A 179 -0.92 9.15 19.84
CA GLU A 179 -0.56 8.75 21.21
C GLU A 179 0.85 8.17 21.29
N LEU A 180 1.27 7.39 20.28
CA LEU A 180 2.62 6.84 20.25
C LEU A 180 3.69 7.93 20.08
N VAL A 181 3.49 8.88 19.15
CA VAL A 181 4.43 9.98 18.94
C VAL A 181 4.54 10.83 20.19
N GLU A 182 3.42 11.19 20.82
CA GLU A 182 3.39 11.95 22.07
C GLU A 182 4.18 11.24 23.20
N MET A 183 4.04 9.91 23.30
CA MET A 183 4.83 9.13 24.27
C MET A 183 6.33 9.17 23.97
N VAL A 184 6.72 8.97 22.70
CA VAL A 184 8.13 9.02 22.30
C VAL A 184 8.74 10.40 22.52
N GLU A 185 7.99 11.46 22.29
CA GLU A 185 8.38 12.84 22.57
C GLU A 185 8.52 13.11 24.07
N ALA A 186 7.55 12.64 24.87
CA ALA A 186 7.58 12.78 26.32
C ALA A 186 8.81 12.10 26.96
N GLU A 187 9.24 10.97 26.39
CA GLU A 187 10.47 10.26 26.80
C GLU A 187 11.76 10.95 26.25
N GLY A 188 11.63 12.00 25.44
CA GLY A 188 12.75 12.72 24.84
C GLY A 188 13.51 11.94 23.77
N ARG A 189 12.97 10.83 23.28
CA ARG A 189 13.66 9.87 22.41
C ARG A 189 13.36 10.03 20.92
N HIS A 190 12.47 10.95 20.54
CA HIS A 190 12.03 11.12 19.16
C HIS A 190 13.21 11.32 18.18
N ARG A 191 14.24 12.06 18.59
CA ARG A 191 15.43 12.31 17.74
C ARG A 191 16.36 11.12 17.61
N GLU A 192 16.28 10.14 18.51
CA GLU A 192 17.12 8.93 18.50
C GLU A 192 16.54 7.84 17.62
N LEU A 193 15.26 7.93 17.28
CA LEU A 193 14.50 6.91 16.57
C LEU A 193 14.14 7.38 15.16
N ILE A 194 14.05 6.45 14.23
CA ILE A 194 13.37 6.63 12.96
C ILE A 194 11.98 6.04 13.14
N LEU A 195 10.96 6.88 13.13
CA LEU A 195 9.57 6.48 13.32
C LEU A 195 8.89 6.34 11.95
N VAL A 196 8.43 5.16 11.63
CA VAL A 196 7.66 4.91 10.42
C VAL A 196 6.35 4.22 10.75
N CYS A 197 5.31 4.55 10.01
CA CYS A 197 4.02 3.89 10.16
C CYS A 197 3.46 3.44 8.82
N GLY A 198 2.58 2.45 8.86
CA GLY A 198 1.96 1.90 7.66
C GLY A 198 0.55 1.41 7.91
N GLY A 199 -0.21 1.29 6.83
CA GLY A 199 -1.56 0.78 6.87
C GLY A 199 -2.40 1.25 5.68
N PRO A 200 -3.60 0.65 5.48
CA PRO A 200 -4.41 0.89 4.28
C PRO A 200 -4.84 2.36 4.06
N ARG A 201 -4.86 3.16 5.12
CA ARG A 201 -5.26 4.58 5.08
C ARG A 201 -4.17 5.52 5.64
N VAL A 202 -2.96 5.01 5.81
CA VAL A 202 -1.82 5.82 6.25
C VAL A 202 -1.10 6.32 5.01
N THR A 203 -1.24 7.60 4.69
CA THR A 203 -0.44 8.26 3.65
C THR A 203 0.84 8.83 4.24
N ASN A 204 1.83 9.14 3.39
CA ASN A 204 3.07 9.74 3.84
C ASN A 204 2.84 11.15 4.42
N GLU A 205 1.91 11.92 3.83
CA GLU A 205 1.51 13.24 4.31
C GLU A 205 0.93 13.15 5.72
N LEU A 206 -0.05 12.26 5.93
CA LEU A 206 -0.64 12.01 7.24
C LEU A 206 0.42 11.59 8.26
N ALA A 207 1.30 10.67 7.89
CA ALA A 207 2.38 10.23 8.78
C ALA A 207 3.26 11.40 9.24
N LYS A 208 3.67 12.27 8.31
CA LYS A 208 4.47 13.46 8.62
C LYS A 208 3.72 14.47 9.47
N GLU A 209 2.43 14.70 9.21
CA GLU A 209 1.58 15.56 10.04
C GLU A 209 1.48 15.05 11.49
N LEU A 210 1.51 13.73 11.68
CA LEU A 210 1.49 13.09 12.98
C LEU A 210 2.87 12.99 13.67
N GLY A 211 3.95 13.43 13.01
CA GLY A 211 5.29 13.43 13.58
C GLY A 211 6.15 12.19 13.25
N TYR A 212 5.72 11.35 12.31
CA TYR A 212 6.54 10.25 11.79
C TYR A 212 7.52 10.72 10.71
N ASP A 213 8.63 10.00 10.57
CA ASP A 213 9.60 10.26 9.50
C ASP A 213 9.07 9.84 8.12
N ALA A 214 8.24 8.79 8.06
CA ALA A 214 7.56 8.37 6.85
C ALA A 214 6.31 7.52 7.11
N GLY A 215 5.39 7.54 6.15
CA GLY A 215 4.21 6.69 6.11
C GLY A 215 4.20 5.78 4.88
N PHE A 216 3.83 4.52 5.05
CA PHE A 216 3.81 3.51 4.02
C PHE A 216 2.39 2.97 3.80
N SER A 217 1.79 3.33 2.67
CA SER A 217 0.43 2.93 2.30
C SER A 217 0.41 1.58 1.58
N LYS A 218 -0.80 1.15 1.20
CA LYS A 218 -1.00 -0.04 0.38
C LYS A 218 -0.19 0.04 -0.92
N GLY A 219 0.47 -1.05 -1.27
CA GLY A 219 1.32 -1.15 -2.47
C GLY A 219 2.80 -0.89 -2.20
N THR A 220 3.17 -0.55 -0.97
CA THR A 220 4.57 -0.45 -0.56
C THR A 220 5.16 -1.85 -0.35
N GLU A 221 6.35 -2.06 -0.87
CA GLU A 221 7.12 -3.30 -0.74
C GLU A 221 8.19 -3.16 0.35
N PRO A 222 8.68 -4.26 0.94
CA PRO A 222 9.74 -4.23 1.96
C PRO A 222 11.00 -3.47 1.52
N GLN A 223 11.33 -3.54 0.24
CA GLN A 223 12.46 -2.83 -0.37
C GLN A 223 12.36 -1.30 -0.27
N HIS A 224 11.16 -0.74 -0.40
CA HIS A 224 10.93 0.70 -0.22
C HIS A 224 11.24 1.11 1.22
N LEU A 225 10.76 0.32 2.18
CA LEU A 225 11.01 0.54 3.60
C LEU A 225 12.51 0.43 3.92
N ALA A 226 13.18 -0.63 3.45
CA ALA A 226 14.62 -0.83 3.65
C ALA A 226 15.43 0.32 3.07
N THR A 227 15.12 0.75 1.84
CA THR A 227 15.78 1.90 1.19
C THR A 227 15.61 3.18 2.00
N PHE A 228 14.40 3.45 2.49
CA PHE A 228 14.13 4.63 3.32
C PHE A 228 14.98 4.58 4.60
N ILE A 229 14.95 3.47 5.34
CA ILE A 229 15.67 3.32 6.60
C ILE A 229 17.18 3.56 6.43
N VAL A 230 17.80 2.93 5.43
CA VAL A 230 19.27 3.08 5.26
C VAL A 230 19.65 4.50 4.83
N ARG A 231 18.87 5.15 3.99
CA ARG A 231 19.12 6.54 3.57
C ARG A 231 18.95 7.52 4.73
N GLU A 232 17.86 7.41 5.48
CA GLU A 232 17.58 8.28 6.62
C GLU A 232 18.64 8.10 7.73
N LEU A 233 18.98 6.85 8.05
CA LEU A 233 19.99 6.58 9.06
C LEU A 233 21.38 7.09 8.64
N ALA A 234 21.77 6.93 7.37
CA ALA A 234 23.02 7.46 6.86
C ALA A 234 23.06 9.00 6.91
N ALA A 235 21.94 9.67 6.61
CA ALA A 235 21.83 11.13 6.73
C ALA A 235 22.01 11.58 8.18
N ARG A 236 21.36 10.92 9.13
CA ARG A 236 21.52 11.22 10.58
C ARG A 236 22.94 10.96 11.09
N VAL A 237 23.57 9.88 10.65
CA VAL A 237 24.98 9.59 10.99
C VAL A 237 25.91 10.63 10.41
N ALA A 238 25.67 11.11 9.20
CA ALA A 238 26.47 12.17 8.59
C ALA A 238 26.30 13.53 9.29
N ALA A 239 25.08 13.85 9.74
CA ALA A 239 24.77 15.08 10.44
C ALA A 239 25.33 15.13 11.89
N ALA A 240 25.61 13.97 12.49
CA ALA A 240 26.18 13.84 13.84
C ALA A 240 27.72 13.88 13.88
N ARG A 241 28.36 13.92 12.72
CA ARG A 241 29.83 14.06 12.56
C ARG A 241 30.23 15.50 12.33
#